data_32429a38557a58bc2c6f73c80f32d942
#
_entry.id   32429a38557a58bc2c6f73c80f32d942
#
_cell.length_a   1.000
_cell.length_b   1.000
_cell.length_c   1.000
_cell.angle_alpha   90.00
_cell.angle_beta   90.00
_cell.angle_gamma   90.00
#
_symmetry.space_group_name_H-M   'P 1'
#
loop_
_entity.id
_entity.type
_entity.pdbx_description
1 polymer ?
#
loop_
_entity_poly.entity_id
_entity_poly.type
_entity_poly.pdbx_seq_one_letter_code
_entity_poly.pdbx_strand_id
1 'polypeptide(L)'
;MTVDKIALVTGANRGLGRSAAVALATRGVRVVVTHRGDAAGAEKTVEQVQAVGGTAAVLRLDISDVPSFASFTSELGAQLERWGTSRLDILVNNAGVGVFGPLETVTTDDFDTVMGTNVRGTFFLVQSLVPLLAQGGQVINVSTSLTRHTSPATSVYSASKAAVEALSRTLAAELGPRGIRVNSIAPGPTATDFNGGAMRDDAGMRQALAGQTALGRVGEPEEIGDAIATLASEGLRWVTAQRIEVSGGALL
;
A
#
# COMPACT_ATOMS: atom_id res chain seq x y z
N MET A 1 -3.62 -2.87 28.59
CA MET A 1 -3.05 -1.68 27.95
C MET A 1 -2.99 -1.99 26.47
N THR A 2 -3.77 -1.30 25.65
CA THR A 2 -3.64 -1.38 24.20
C THR A 2 -2.26 -0.81 23.87
N VAL A 3 -1.37 -1.64 23.31
CA VAL A 3 -0.08 -1.16 22.81
C VAL A 3 -0.40 -0.18 21.69
N ASP A 4 0.02 1.07 21.85
CA ASP A 4 -0.15 2.15 20.87
C ASP A 4 0.67 1.81 19.61
N LYS A 5 0.06 1.13 18.65
CA LYS A 5 0.71 0.73 17.40
C LYS A 5 0.94 1.93 16.48
N ILE A 6 2.03 1.88 15.74
CA ILE A 6 2.36 2.88 14.74
C ILE A 6 2.45 2.22 13.36
N ALA A 7 1.79 2.84 12.39
CA ALA A 7 1.85 2.46 10.98
C ALA A 7 2.54 3.53 10.12
N LEU A 8 3.33 3.10 9.17
CA LEU A 8 3.76 3.90 8.04
C LEU A 8 2.97 3.47 6.80
N VAL A 9 2.30 4.42 6.14
CA VAL A 9 1.58 4.16 4.88
C VAL A 9 2.19 4.98 3.76
N THR A 10 2.77 4.30 2.77
CA THR A 10 3.42 5.00 1.65
C THR A 10 2.39 5.46 0.62
N GLY A 11 2.57 6.68 0.09
CA GLY A 11 1.65 7.27 -0.89
C GLY A 11 0.22 7.44 -0.34
N ALA A 12 0.11 7.86 0.92
CA ALA A 12 -1.16 7.97 1.62
C ALA A 12 -1.83 9.36 1.49
N ASN A 13 -1.36 10.20 0.57
CA ASN A 13 -1.95 11.50 0.27
C ASN A 13 -3.31 11.42 -0.44
N ARG A 14 -3.69 10.25 -0.98
CA ARG A 14 -4.96 10.01 -1.69
C ARG A 14 -5.27 8.52 -1.84
N GLY A 15 -6.44 8.22 -2.42
CA GLY A 15 -6.83 6.88 -2.86
C GLY A 15 -6.73 5.82 -1.77
N LEU A 16 -6.25 4.63 -2.12
CA LEU A 16 -6.16 3.48 -1.22
C LEU A 16 -5.28 3.75 0.00
N GLY A 17 -4.17 4.48 -0.18
CA GLY A 17 -3.27 4.82 0.92
C GLY A 17 -3.93 5.71 1.96
N ARG A 18 -4.71 6.72 1.53
CA ARG A 18 -5.52 7.54 2.42
C ARG A 18 -6.54 6.70 3.18
N SER A 19 -7.30 5.88 2.48
CA SER A 19 -8.31 5.02 3.09
C SER A 19 -7.69 4.05 4.11
N ALA A 20 -6.51 3.47 3.79
CA ALA A 20 -5.77 2.64 4.73
C ALA A 20 -5.33 3.41 5.98
N ALA A 21 -4.84 4.64 5.82
CA ALA A 21 -4.44 5.50 6.94
C ALA A 21 -5.62 5.79 7.89
N VAL A 22 -6.78 6.17 7.34
CA VAL A 22 -8.00 6.43 8.12
C VAL A 22 -8.51 5.18 8.79
N ALA A 23 -8.59 4.04 8.09
CA ALA A 23 -9.06 2.78 8.64
C ALA A 23 -8.16 2.24 9.76
N LEU A 24 -6.84 2.41 9.66
CA LEU A 24 -5.89 2.07 10.73
C LEU A 24 -6.09 2.99 11.94
N ALA A 25 -6.26 4.30 11.70
CA ALA A 25 -6.47 5.28 12.76
C ALA A 25 -7.78 5.03 13.52
N THR A 26 -8.86 4.65 12.85
CA THR A 26 -10.14 4.26 13.48
C THR A 26 -9.97 3.08 14.45
N ARG A 27 -8.93 2.28 14.28
CA ARG A 27 -8.57 1.16 15.18
C ARG A 27 -7.51 1.52 16.22
N GLY A 28 -7.25 2.82 16.42
CA GLY A 28 -6.31 3.32 17.44
C GLY A 28 -4.84 3.25 17.04
N VAL A 29 -4.53 3.04 15.76
CA VAL A 29 -3.16 3.04 15.24
C VAL A 29 -2.75 4.47 14.91
N ARG A 30 -1.61 4.94 15.41
CA ARG A 30 -1.01 6.22 14.98
C ARG A 30 -0.39 6.03 13.59
N VAL A 31 -0.56 6.99 12.69
CA VAL A 31 -0.19 6.81 11.28
C VAL A 31 0.82 7.86 10.80
N VAL A 32 1.93 7.41 10.25
CA VAL A 32 2.79 8.24 9.43
C VAL A 32 2.32 8.15 7.97
N VAL A 33 1.83 9.27 7.45
CA VAL A 33 1.37 9.45 6.07
C VAL A 33 2.55 9.92 5.22
N THR A 34 2.81 9.29 4.07
CA THR A 34 3.83 9.82 3.17
C THR A 34 3.26 10.26 1.82
N HIS A 35 3.97 11.20 1.19
CA HIS A 35 3.72 11.70 -0.15
C HIS A 35 5.02 11.98 -0.89
N ARG A 36 4.99 11.96 -2.23
CA ARG A 36 6.14 12.34 -3.05
C ARG A 36 6.23 13.88 -3.24
N GLY A 37 5.11 14.51 -3.59
CA GLY A 37 5.06 15.94 -3.90
C GLY A 37 3.73 16.62 -3.55
N ASP A 38 2.65 15.87 -3.30
CA ASP A 38 1.33 16.41 -2.95
C ASP A 38 1.18 16.52 -1.42
N ALA A 39 1.77 17.56 -0.85
CA ALA A 39 1.69 17.85 0.57
C ALA A 39 0.25 18.19 1.00
N ALA A 40 -0.48 18.96 0.20
CA ALA A 40 -1.87 19.33 0.50
C ALA A 40 -2.79 18.09 0.59
N GLY A 41 -2.59 17.11 -0.30
CA GLY A 41 -3.30 15.83 -0.22
C GLY A 41 -2.95 15.03 1.04
N ALA A 42 -1.70 15.08 1.49
CA ALA A 42 -1.27 14.44 2.73
C ALA A 42 -1.89 15.11 3.97
N GLU A 43 -1.94 16.43 4.01
CA GLU A 43 -2.62 17.18 5.10
C GLU A 43 -4.11 16.85 5.18
N LYS A 44 -4.80 16.74 4.04
CA LYS A 44 -6.20 16.27 4.01
C LYS A 44 -6.36 14.88 4.60
N THR A 45 -5.37 14.02 4.43
CA THR A 45 -5.39 12.70 5.07
C THR A 45 -5.22 12.81 6.58
N VAL A 46 -4.34 13.69 7.06
CA VAL A 46 -4.19 13.98 8.49
C VAL A 46 -5.49 14.50 9.09
N GLU A 47 -6.15 15.45 8.42
CA GLU A 47 -7.46 15.97 8.85
C GLU A 47 -8.50 14.85 9.00
N GLN A 48 -8.56 13.91 8.03
CA GLN A 48 -9.49 12.78 8.10
C GLN A 48 -9.12 11.80 9.22
N VAL A 49 -7.84 11.55 9.46
CA VAL A 49 -7.38 10.75 10.61
C VAL A 49 -7.76 11.41 11.94
N GLN A 50 -7.61 12.72 12.04
CA GLN A 50 -8.00 13.48 13.24
C GLN A 50 -9.53 13.49 13.44
N ALA A 51 -10.29 13.55 12.37
CA ALA A 51 -11.76 13.51 12.42
C ALA A 51 -12.31 12.19 13.00
N VAL A 52 -11.56 11.09 12.90
CA VAL A 52 -11.90 9.81 13.55
C VAL A 52 -11.23 9.64 14.92
N GLY A 53 -10.67 10.70 15.49
CA GLY A 53 -9.99 10.68 16.80
C GLY A 53 -8.58 10.11 16.78
N GLY A 54 -7.98 9.90 15.60
CA GLY A 54 -6.65 9.35 15.44
C GLY A 54 -5.54 10.40 15.48
N THR A 55 -4.30 9.94 15.42
CA THR A 55 -3.09 10.77 15.35
C THR A 55 -2.30 10.44 14.09
N ALA A 56 -1.89 11.46 13.35
CA ALA A 56 -1.05 11.28 12.18
C ALA A 56 0.08 12.32 12.12
N ALA A 57 1.14 11.97 11.40
CA ALA A 57 2.21 12.87 10.98
C ALA A 57 2.49 12.69 9.49
N VAL A 58 3.01 13.73 8.83
CA VAL A 58 3.37 13.70 7.42
C VAL A 58 4.88 13.67 7.28
N LEU A 59 5.40 12.79 6.41
CA LEU A 59 6.78 12.78 5.95
C LEU A 59 6.81 12.73 4.41
N ARG A 60 7.84 13.36 3.83
CA ARG A 60 8.06 13.25 2.39
C ARG A 60 8.83 11.97 2.07
N LEU A 61 8.35 11.22 1.08
CA LEU A 61 9.03 10.02 0.57
C LEU A 61 8.79 9.89 -0.93
N ASP A 62 9.86 9.86 -1.71
CA ASP A 62 9.82 9.37 -3.08
C ASP A 62 10.35 7.93 -3.10
N ILE A 63 9.46 6.97 -3.35
CA ILE A 63 9.83 5.55 -3.33
C ILE A 63 10.74 5.16 -4.52
N SER A 64 10.86 5.99 -5.53
CA SER A 64 11.78 5.78 -6.66
C SER A 64 13.21 6.25 -6.36
N ASP A 65 13.40 7.13 -5.36
CA ASP A 65 14.68 7.70 -4.96
C ASP A 65 15.33 6.91 -3.81
N VAL A 66 15.85 5.72 -4.14
CA VAL A 66 16.50 4.84 -3.15
C VAL A 66 17.64 5.53 -2.37
N PRO A 67 18.49 6.39 -2.94
CA PRO A 67 19.48 7.13 -2.18
C PRO A 67 18.92 7.97 -1.03
N SER A 68 17.69 8.46 -1.11
CA SER A 68 17.04 9.24 -0.05
C SER A 68 16.60 8.43 1.15
N PHE A 69 16.57 7.09 1.09
CA PHE A 69 15.99 6.25 2.15
C PHE A 69 16.73 6.32 3.48
N ALA A 70 18.03 6.55 3.48
CA ALA A 70 18.80 6.74 4.71
C ALA A 70 18.33 7.98 5.49
N SER A 71 18.15 9.11 4.81
CA SER A 71 17.60 10.34 5.39
C SER A 71 16.16 10.13 5.87
N PHE A 72 15.32 9.53 5.04
CA PHE A 72 13.94 9.22 5.38
C PHE A 72 13.84 8.33 6.64
N THR A 73 14.69 7.30 6.74
CA THR A 73 14.73 6.41 7.92
C THR A 73 15.08 7.17 9.18
N SER A 74 16.00 8.14 9.11
CA SER A 74 16.35 9.01 10.22
C SER A 74 15.20 9.93 10.62
N GLU A 75 14.50 10.53 9.65
CA GLU A 75 13.33 11.38 9.89
C GLU A 75 12.18 10.59 10.52
N LEU A 76 11.94 9.36 10.02
CA LEU A 76 10.95 8.46 10.61
C LEU A 76 11.34 8.10 12.04
N GLY A 77 12.61 7.76 12.30
CA GLY A 77 13.11 7.49 13.65
C GLY A 77 12.84 8.64 14.60
N ALA A 78 13.17 9.86 14.21
CA ALA A 78 12.87 11.07 14.98
C ALA A 78 11.36 11.28 15.21
N GLN A 79 10.51 10.91 14.24
CA GLN A 79 9.05 10.97 14.43
C GLN A 79 8.55 9.90 15.41
N LEU A 80 9.11 8.70 15.37
CA LEU A 80 8.80 7.64 16.33
C LEU A 80 9.20 8.06 17.76
N GLU A 81 10.39 8.66 17.93
CA GLU A 81 10.85 9.18 19.22
C GLU A 81 9.93 10.27 19.77
N ARG A 82 9.44 11.19 18.94
CA ARG A 82 8.41 12.17 19.34
C ARG A 82 7.12 11.51 19.84
N TRP A 83 6.84 10.30 19.39
CA TRP A 83 5.71 9.50 19.86
C TRP A 83 6.06 8.53 21.01
N GLY A 84 7.28 8.66 21.59
CA GLY A 84 7.71 7.90 22.75
C GLY A 84 8.13 6.46 22.47
N THR A 85 8.50 6.14 21.24
CA THR A 85 8.95 4.80 20.82
C THR A 85 10.09 4.91 19.80
N SER A 86 10.77 3.80 19.56
CA SER A 86 11.74 3.66 18.46
C SER A 86 11.29 2.59 17.45
N ARG A 87 10.01 2.14 17.52
CA ARG A 87 9.54 0.99 16.76
C ARG A 87 8.37 1.33 15.86
N LEU A 88 8.41 0.75 14.65
CA LEU A 88 7.34 0.76 13.65
C LEU A 88 6.65 -0.61 13.67
N ASP A 89 5.36 -0.65 13.94
CA ASP A 89 4.60 -1.90 14.04
C ASP A 89 4.07 -2.37 12.69
N ILE A 90 3.67 -1.44 11.82
CA ILE A 90 3.00 -1.74 10.56
C ILE A 90 3.64 -0.91 9.44
N LEU A 91 4.09 -1.58 8.38
CA LEU A 91 4.47 -0.94 7.13
C LEU A 91 3.47 -1.31 6.05
N VAL A 92 2.78 -0.32 5.47
CA VAL A 92 1.91 -0.50 4.29
C VAL A 92 2.61 0.10 3.08
N ASN A 93 3.15 -0.75 2.22
CA ASN A 93 3.71 -0.37 0.93
C ASN A 93 2.59 -0.23 -0.10
N ASN A 94 2.01 0.96 -0.15
CA ASN A 94 0.93 1.30 -1.07
C ASN A 94 1.41 2.16 -2.26
N ALA A 95 2.43 2.99 -2.08
CA ALA A 95 2.96 3.82 -3.16
C ALA A 95 3.31 2.95 -4.39
N GLY A 96 2.89 3.42 -5.55
CA GLY A 96 3.13 2.72 -6.81
C GLY A 96 2.62 3.50 -8.00
N VAL A 97 3.09 3.13 -9.16
CA VAL A 97 2.70 3.70 -10.45
C VAL A 97 2.26 2.61 -11.42
N GLY A 98 1.42 2.97 -12.38
CA GLY A 98 1.02 2.10 -13.48
C GLY A 98 1.21 2.82 -14.81
N VAL A 99 1.76 2.13 -15.77
CA VAL A 99 1.72 2.49 -17.18
C VAL A 99 0.88 1.45 -17.90
N PHE A 100 -0.09 1.91 -18.66
CA PHE A 100 -1.07 1.08 -19.35
C PHE A 100 -1.03 1.40 -20.83
N GLY A 101 -0.83 0.39 -21.65
CA GLY A 101 -0.76 0.53 -23.09
C GLY A 101 -0.47 -0.81 -23.79
N PRO A 102 -0.78 -0.93 -25.10
CA PRO A 102 -0.42 -2.10 -25.90
C PRO A 102 1.08 -2.39 -25.81
N LEU A 103 1.45 -3.67 -25.93
CA LEU A 103 2.84 -4.13 -25.82
C LEU A 103 3.80 -3.32 -26.70
N GLU A 104 3.36 -2.99 -27.90
CA GLU A 104 4.16 -2.30 -28.93
C GLU A 104 4.45 -0.83 -28.59
N THR A 105 3.70 -0.25 -27.65
CA THR A 105 3.84 1.17 -27.28
C THR A 105 4.59 1.39 -25.96
N VAL A 106 4.82 0.33 -25.19
CA VAL A 106 5.55 0.42 -23.93
C VAL A 106 7.02 0.69 -24.21
N THR A 107 7.53 1.78 -23.67
CA THR A 107 8.95 2.17 -23.79
C THR A 107 9.81 1.53 -22.70
N THR A 108 11.13 1.55 -22.88
CA THR A 108 12.09 1.16 -21.83
C THR A 108 11.95 2.05 -20.61
N ASP A 109 11.72 3.36 -20.79
CA ASP A 109 11.54 4.31 -19.68
C ASP A 109 10.26 4.03 -18.87
N ASP A 110 9.17 3.62 -19.54
CA ASP A 110 7.95 3.16 -18.87
C ASP A 110 8.21 1.92 -18.02
N PHE A 111 8.92 0.95 -18.61
CA PHE A 111 9.31 -0.27 -17.90
C PHE A 111 10.16 0.04 -16.67
N ASP A 112 11.21 0.84 -16.84
CA ASP A 112 12.13 1.20 -15.76
C ASP A 112 11.43 2.03 -14.67
N THR A 113 10.52 2.92 -15.05
CA THR A 113 9.69 3.71 -14.11
C THR A 113 8.82 2.80 -13.25
N VAL A 114 8.11 1.85 -13.86
CA VAL A 114 7.21 0.95 -13.15
C VAL A 114 7.99 -0.02 -12.27
N MET A 115 9.02 -0.67 -12.81
CA MET A 115 9.85 -1.63 -12.06
C MET A 115 10.67 -0.94 -10.99
N GLY A 116 11.23 0.22 -11.29
CA GLY A 116 11.99 1.06 -10.37
C GLY A 116 11.16 1.47 -9.15
N THR A 117 9.95 1.96 -9.39
CA THR A 117 9.06 2.40 -8.32
C THR A 117 8.46 1.22 -7.56
N ASN A 118 7.78 0.32 -8.27
CA ASN A 118 6.94 -0.70 -7.61
C ASN A 118 7.77 -1.83 -6.99
N VAL A 119 8.89 -2.21 -7.60
CA VAL A 119 9.69 -3.37 -7.17
C VAL A 119 10.95 -2.92 -6.44
N ARG A 120 11.85 -2.21 -7.13
CA ARG A 120 13.12 -1.78 -6.56
C ARG A 120 12.91 -0.87 -5.34
N GLY A 121 12.04 0.13 -5.46
CA GLY A 121 11.73 1.05 -4.37
C GLY A 121 11.12 0.32 -3.16
N THR A 122 10.14 -0.54 -3.38
CA THR A 122 9.51 -1.33 -2.31
C THR A 122 10.53 -2.22 -1.59
N PHE A 123 11.39 -2.93 -2.33
CA PHE A 123 12.40 -3.81 -1.75
C PHE A 123 13.38 -3.04 -0.85
N PHE A 124 13.98 -1.98 -1.37
CA PHE A 124 14.99 -1.21 -0.64
C PHE A 124 14.39 -0.39 0.50
N LEU A 125 13.14 0.04 0.39
CA LEU A 125 12.45 0.69 1.51
C LEU A 125 12.24 -0.30 2.67
N VAL A 126 11.75 -1.52 2.39
CA VAL A 126 11.64 -2.57 3.43
C VAL A 126 13.00 -2.81 4.06
N GLN A 127 14.06 -2.99 3.26
CA GLN A 127 15.43 -3.22 3.75
C GLN A 127 15.88 -2.10 4.68
N SER A 128 15.67 -0.83 4.29
CA SER A 128 16.08 0.33 5.09
C SER A 128 15.30 0.43 6.41
N LEU A 129 14.05 -0.03 6.44
CA LEU A 129 13.17 0.05 7.59
C LEU A 129 13.24 -1.18 8.51
N VAL A 130 13.88 -2.29 8.08
CA VAL A 130 14.03 -3.51 8.92
C VAL A 130 14.55 -3.20 10.33
N PRO A 131 15.53 -2.30 10.56
CA PRO A 131 16.00 -1.98 11.91
C PRO A 131 14.94 -1.34 12.82
N LEU A 132 13.99 -0.61 12.23
CA LEU A 132 12.90 0.05 12.96
C LEU A 132 11.68 -0.86 13.18
N LEU A 133 11.51 -1.93 12.38
CA LEU A 133 10.36 -2.82 12.52
C LEU A 133 10.35 -3.51 13.89
N ALA A 134 9.20 -3.43 14.56
CA ALA A 134 8.97 -4.08 15.84
C ALA A 134 9.03 -5.61 15.73
N GLN A 135 9.42 -6.29 16.80
CA GLN A 135 9.15 -7.72 16.95
C GLN A 135 7.63 -7.96 16.90
N GLY A 136 7.20 -8.96 16.13
CA GLY A 136 5.79 -9.23 15.93
C GLY A 136 5.07 -8.21 15.04
N GLY A 137 5.80 -7.28 14.43
CA GLY A 137 5.28 -6.29 13.48
C GLY A 137 4.81 -6.92 12.17
N GLN A 138 4.47 -6.06 11.20
CA GLN A 138 4.05 -6.57 9.90
C GLN A 138 4.32 -5.62 8.74
N VAL A 139 4.44 -6.21 7.56
CA VAL A 139 4.52 -5.55 6.26
C VAL A 139 3.32 -5.98 5.42
N ILE A 140 2.61 -5.02 4.86
CA ILE A 140 1.49 -5.24 3.94
C ILE A 140 1.85 -4.56 2.62
N ASN A 141 1.99 -5.35 1.57
CA ASN A 141 2.29 -4.86 0.23
C ASN A 141 1.00 -4.78 -0.59
N VAL A 142 0.71 -3.60 -1.17
CA VAL A 142 -0.45 -3.44 -2.06
C VAL A 142 -0.08 -3.93 -3.46
N SER A 143 -0.72 -5.03 -3.86
CA SER A 143 -0.64 -5.66 -5.16
C SER A 143 -1.83 -5.25 -6.04
N THR A 144 -2.36 -6.16 -6.85
CA THR A 144 -3.53 -6.00 -7.72
C THR A 144 -4.16 -7.35 -8.06
N SER A 145 -5.44 -7.39 -8.36
CA SER A 145 -6.10 -8.58 -8.91
C SER A 145 -5.52 -8.99 -10.28
N LEU A 146 -4.91 -8.06 -11.01
CA LEU A 146 -4.27 -8.29 -12.32
C LEU A 146 -3.05 -9.22 -12.28
N THR A 147 -2.59 -9.64 -11.11
CA THR A 147 -1.57 -10.71 -10.99
C THR A 147 -2.16 -12.10 -11.16
N ARG A 148 -3.47 -12.25 -10.96
CA ARG A 148 -4.22 -13.49 -11.16
C ARG A 148 -5.06 -13.47 -12.45
N HIS A 149 -5.58 -12.31 -12.80
CA HIS A 149 -6.37 -12.10 -14.00
C HIS A 149 -5.55 -11.43 -15.09
N THR A 150 -5.87 -11.70 -16.33
CA THR A 150 -5.20 -11.06 -17.46
C THR A 150 -6.07 -9.94 -18.01
N SER A 151 -5.44 -8.81 -18.30
CA SER A 151 -6.05 -7.72 -19.05
C SER A 151 -5.05 -7.20 -20.07
N PRO A 152 -5.43 -7.03 -21.34
CA PRO A 152 -4.57 -6.37 -22.31
C PRO A 152 -4.09 -5.01 -21.79
N ALA A 153 -2.94 -4.57 -22.29
CA ALA A 153 -2.34 -3.26 -21.95
C ALA A 153 -1.90 -3.09 -20.47
N THR A 154 -1.77 -4.18 -19.70
CA THR A 154 -1.33 -4.11 -18.29
C THR A 154 -0.03 -4.84 -17.98
N SER A 155 0.69 -5.31 -19.00
CA SER A 155 1.80 -6.26 -18.88
C SER A 155 2.87 -5.87 -17.86
N VAL A 156 3.45 -4.67 -17.96
CA VAL A 156 4.54 -4.22 -17.07
C VAL A 156 4.02 -4.00 -15.65
N TYR A 157 2.84 -3.39 -15.53
CA TYR A 157 2.22 -3.17 -14.21
C TYR A 157 1.93 -4.49 -13.50
N SER A 158 1.27 -5.43 -14.18
CA SER A 158 0.96 -6.76 -13.62
C SER A 158 2.22 -7.52 -13.24
N ALA A 159 3.26 -7.51 -14.10
CA ALA A 159 4.55 -8.13 -13.83
C ALA A 159 5.21 -7.52 -12.57
N SER A 160 5.19 -6.19 -12.43
CA SER A 160 5.75 -5.52 -11.25
C SER A 160 5.05 -5.93 -9.96
N LYS A 161 3.72 -6.05 -9.99
CA LYS A 161 2.92 -6.44 -8.82
C LYS A 161 3.06 -7.94 -8.51
N ALA A 162 3.22 -8.79 -9.51
CA ALA A 162 3.57 -10.20 -9.32
C ALA A 162 4.95 -10.37 -8.66
N ALA A 163 5.93 -9.54 -9.05
CA ALA A 163 7.23 -9.50 -8.39
C ALA A 163 7.10 -9.11 -6.90
N VAL A 164 6.27 -8.11 -6.57
CA VAL A 164 6.00 -7.71 -5.17
C VAL A 164 5.35 -8.86 -4.38
N GLU A 165 4.45 -9.65 -4.97
CA GLU A 165 3.88 -10.84 -4.33
C GLU A 165 4.93 -11.92 -4.06
N ALA A 166 5.85 -12.14 -5.00
CA ALA A 166 6.98 -13.06 -4.80
C ALA A 166 7.89 -12.59 -3.68
N LEU A 167 8.26 -11.31 -3.67
CA LEU A 167 9.02 -10.68 -2.58
C LEU A 167 8.31 -10.83 -1.23
N SER A 168 7.00 -10.64 -1.17
CA SER A 168 6.23 -10.78 0.07
C SER A 168 6.37 -12.16 0.69
N ARG A 169 6.36 -13.22 -0.12
CA ARG A 169 6.55 -14.60 0.37
C ARG A 169 7.96 -14.82 0.89
N THR A 170 8.98 -14.36 0.18
CA THR A 170 10.38 -14.52 0.60
C THR A 170 10.68 -13.74 1.86
N LEU A 171 10.24 -12.46 1.90
CA LEU A 171 10.39 -11.61 3.09
C LEU A 171 9.65 -12.16 4.32
N ALA A 172 8.52 -12.84 4.13
CA ALA A 172 7.83 -13.52 5.23
C ALA A 172 8.68 -14.62 5.85
N ALA A 173 9.43 -15.37 5.04
CA ALA A 173 10.37 -16.39 5.54
C ALA A 173 11.59 -15.75 6.24
N GLU A 174 12.16 -14.70 5.66
CA GLU A 174 13.34 -14.02 6.20
C GLU A 174 13.06 -13.27 7.52
N LEU A 175 11.90 -12.62 7.61
CA LEU A 175 11.52 -11.82 8.79
C LEU A 175 10.72 -12.63 9.83
N GLY A 176 10.26 -13.82 9.47
CA GLY A 176 9.51 -14.74 10.33
C GLY A 176 10.18 -15.05 11.67
N PRO A 177 11.51 -15.28 11.77
CA PRO A 177 12.19 -15.47 13.05
C PRO A 177 12.05 -14.29 14.04
N ARG A 178 11.74 -13.09 13.54
CA ARG A 178 11.40 -11.91 14.35
C ARG A 178 9.90 -11.80 14.64
N GLY A 179 9.09 -12.80 14.26
CA GLY A 179 7.63 -12.74 14.35
C GLY A 179 6.98 -11.73 13.38
N ILE A 180 7.75 -11.14 12.46
CA ILE A 180 7.24 -10.16 11.51
C ILE A 180 6.48 -10.89 10.39
N ARG A 181 5.21 -10.53 10.21
CA ARG A 181 4.37 -11.06 9.15
C ARG A 181 4.52 -10.23 7.88
N VAL A 182 4.53 -10.86 6.73
CA VAL A 182 4.51 -10.15 5.44
C VAL A 182 3.42 -10.74 4.56
N ASN A 183 2.50 -9.90 4.11
CA ASN A 183 1.39 -10.30 3.25
C ASN A 183 1.22 -9.31 2.10
N SER A 184 0.53 -9.75 1.06
CA SER A 184 0.06 -8.89 -0.02
C SER A 184 -1.46 -8.77 0.02
N ILE A 185 -1.98 -7.56 -0.20
CA ILE A 185 -3.38 -7.34 -0.51
C ILE A 185 -3.51 -7.02 -2.00
N ALA A 186 -4.47 -7.63 -2.68
CA ALA A 186 -4.65 -7.51 -4.12
C ALA A 186 -6.03 -6.91 -4.44
N PRO A 187 -6.14 -5.57 -4.53
CA PRO A 187 -7.37 -4.90 -4.90
C PRO A 187 -7.82 -5.25 -6.33
N GLY A 188 -9.13 -5.36 -6.51
CA GLY A 188 -9.78 -5.35 -7.82
C GLY A 188 -10.06 -3.93 -8.32
N PRO A 189 -10.98 -3.80 -9.29
CA PRO A 189 -11.44 -2.49 -9.76
C PRO A 189 -11.96 -1.67 -8.59
N THR A 190 -11.34 -0.52 -8.33
CA THR A 190 -11.66 0.34 -7.19
C THR A 190 -11.68 1.81 -7.63
N ALA A 191 -12.70 2.57 -7.20
CA ALA A 191 -12.94 3.96 -7.58
C ALA A 191 -11.95 4.92 -6.91
N THR A 192 -10.75 5.06 -7.47
CA THR A 192 -9.66 5.88 -6.93
C THR A 192 -9.16 6.90 -7.94
N ASP A 193 -8.25 7.78 -7.49
CA ASP A 193 -7.50 8.71 -8.37
C ASP A 193 -6.39 8.00 -9.18
N PHE A 194 -6.18 6.71 -8.99
CA PHE A 194 -5.15 5.96 -9.70
C PHE A 194 -5.41 6.01 -11.21
N ASN A 195 -4.35 6.20 -11.97
CA ASN A 195 -4.42 6.33 -13.43
C ASN A 195 -5.43 7.39 -13.91
N GLY A 196 -5.38 8.58 -13.28
CA GLY A 196 -6.20 9.73 -13.68
C GLY A 196 -7.67 9.65 -13.25
N GLY A 197 -8.05 8.68 -12.40
CA GLY A 197 -9.40 8.60 -11.84
C GLY A 197 -10.44 7.95 -12.78
N ALA A 198 -10.03 7.33 -13.86
CA ALA A 198 -10.96 6.78 -14.86
C ALA A 198 -12.00 5.82 -14.25
N MET A 199 -11.58 4.94 -13.33
CA MET A 199 -12.51 4.02 -12.64
C MET A 199 -13.48 4.72 -11.67
N ARG A 200 -13.19 5.96 -11.28
CA ARG A 200 -14.06 6.79 -10.43
C ARG A 200 -15.02 7.61 -11.27
N ASP A 201 -14.52 8.24 -12.34
CA ASP A 201 -15.20 9.35 -13.04
C ASP A 201 -15.90 8.90 -14.34
N ASP A 202 -15.44 7.81 -14.99
CA ASP A 202 -16.04 7.31 -16.24
C ASP A 202 -17.12 6.26 -15.93
N ALA A 203 -18.37 6.63 -16.13
CA ALA A 203 -19.53 5.75 -15.90
C ALA A 203 -19.54 4.51 -16.80
N GLY A 204 -19.07 4.63 -18.04
CA GLY A 204 -18.98 3.49 -18.98
C GLY A 204 -17.95 2.47 -18.53
N MET A 205 -16.76 2.95 -18.12
CA MET A 205 -15.71 2.10 -17.55
C MET A 205 -16.18 1.45 -16.24
N ARG A 206 -16.82 2.21 -15.34
CA ARG A 206 -17.39 1.65 -14.09
C ARG A 206 -18.37 0.52 -14.38
N GLN A 207 -19.29 0.72 -15.32
CA GLN A 207 -20.27 -0.29 -15.71
C GLN A 207 -19.62 -1.53 -16.30
N ALA A 208 -18.65 -1.36 -17.19
CA ALA A 208 -17.92 -2.47 -17.80
C ALA A 208 -17.16 -3.30 -16.76
N LEU A 209 -16.47 -2.65 -15.83
CA LEU A 209 -15.73 -3.30 -14.74
C LEU A 209 -16.67 -3.94 -13.72
N ALA A 210 -17.79 -3.29 -13.39
CA ALA A 210 -18.82 -3.85 -12.51
C ALA A 210 -19.35 -5.19 -13.04
N GLY A 211 -19.56 -5.30 -14.35
CA GLY A 211 -19.98 -6.55 -15.00
C GLY A 211 -18.95 -7.68 -14.94
N GLN A 212 -17.71 -7.38 -14.56
CA GLN A 212 -16.64 -8.37 -14.38
C GLN A 212 -16.47 -8.79 -12.92
N THR A 213 -17.23 -8.24 -11.98
CA THR A 213 -17.17 -8.60 -10.57
C THR A 213 -18.40 -9.40 -10.15
N ALA A 214 -18.23 -10.40 -9.30
CA ALA A 214 -19.34 -11.17 -8.75
C ALA A 214 -20.32 -10.33 -7.92
N LEU A 215 -19.81 -9.26 -7.25
CA LEU A 215 -20.65 -8.33 -6.49
C LEU A 215 -21.33 -7.27 -7.37
N GLY A 216 -21.12 -7.27 -8.69
CA GLY A 216 -21.80 -6.42 -9.65
C GLY A 216 -21.49 -4.92 -9.55
N ARG A 217 -20.39 -4.55 -8.92
CA ARG A 217 -19.96 -3.15 -8.78
C ARG A 217 -18.44 -2.99 -8.69
N VAL A 218 -17.98 -1.80 -8.96
CA VAL A 218 -16.62 -1.36 -8.62
C VAL A 218 -16.55 -1.16 -7.10
N GLY A 219 -15.42 -1.52 -6.48
CA GLY A 219 -15.19 -1.31 -5.06
C GLY A 219 -14.94 0.16 -4.72
N GLU A 220 -15.17 0.54 -3.47
CA GLU A 220 -14.81 1.87 -2.96
C GLU A 220 -13.46 1.79 -2.20
N PRO A 221 -12.67 2.88 -2.18
CA PRO A 221 -11.36 2.90 -1.54
C PRO A 221 -11.40 2.47 -0.07
N GLU A 222 -12.47 2.80 0.64
CA GLU A 222 -12.70 2.48 2.05
C GLU A 222 -12.72 0.96 2.30
N GLU A 223 -13.25 0.18 1.36
CA GLU A 223 -13.30 -1.28 1.48
C GLU A 223 -11.90 -1.90 1.46
N ILE A 224 -10.99 -1.31 0.69
CA ILE A 224 -9.57 -1.74 0.69
C ILE A 224 -8.86 -1.28 1.95
N GLY A 225 -9.14 -0.05 2.41
CA GLY A 225 -8.63 0.47 3.69
C GLY A 225 -9.02 -0.43 4.86
N ASP A 226 -10.28 -0.82 4.94
CA ASP A 226 -10.81 -1.72 5.98
C ASP A 226 -10.18 -3.11 5.92
N ALA A 227 -9.97 -3.64 4.72
CA ALA A 227 -9.29 -4.92 4.53
C ALA A 227 -7.82 -4.85 5.00
N ILE A 228 -7.09 -3.77 4.68
CA ILE A 228 -5.72 -3.52 5.17
C ILE A 228 -5.71 -3.45 6.70
N ALA A 229 -6.60 -2.66 7.30
CA ALA A 229 -6.67 -2.51 8.74
C ALA A 229 -7.12 -3.82 9.45
N THR A 230 -7.94 -4.65 8.79
CA THR A 230 -8.31 -5.98 9.28
C THR A 230 -7.10 -6.93 9.24
N LEU A 231 -6.35 -6.94 8.13
CA LEU A 231 -5.13 -7.74 8.01
C LEU A 231 -4.07 -7.32 9.05
N ALA A 232 -4.08 -6.04 9.43
CA ALA A 232 -3.23 -5.48 10.48
C ALA A 232 -3.63 -5.88 11.90
N SER A 233 -4.80 -6.47 12.10
CA SER A 233 -5.33 -6.78 13.43
C SER A 233 -4.71 -8.03 14.04
N GLU A 234 -4.87 -8.15 15.37
CA GLU A 234 -4.42 -9.33 16.14
C GLU A 234 -5.19 -10.61 15.79
N GLY A 235 -6.42 -10.47 15.29
CA GLY A 235 -7.23 -11.61 14.87
C GLY A 235 -6.61 -12.43 13.74
N LEU A 236 -5.72 -11.82 12.96
CA LEU A 236 -5.03 -12.45 11.83
C LEU A 236 -3.54 -12.70 12.09
N ARG A 237 -3.12 -12.82 13.35
CA ARG A 237 -1.71 -13.01 13.74
C ARG A 237 -1.05 -14.29 13.20
N TRP A 238 -1.83 -15.26 12.71
CA TRP A 238 -1.33 -16.50 12.09
C TRP A 238 -1.31 -16.44 10.55
N VAL A 239 -1.61 -15.25 9.97
CA VAL A 239 -1.61 -15.03 8.52
C VAL A 239 -0.32 -14.36 8.10
N THR A 240 0.52 -15.07 7.36
CA THR A 240 1.75 -14.55 6.75
C THR A 240 2.01 -15.24 5.40
N ALA A 241 2.80 -14.63 4.55
CA ALA A 241 3.11 -15.09 3.19
C ALA A 241 1.89 -15.24 2.26
N GLN A 242 0.75 -14.63 2.61
CA GLN A 242 -0.49 -14.74 1.85
C GLN A 242 -0.66 -13.59 0.86
N ARG A 243 -1.32 -13.90 -0.24
CA ARG A 243 -1.92 -12.94 -1.16
C ARG A 243 -3.43 -12.96 -0.93
N ILE A 244 -3.95 -11.88 -0.39
CA ILE A 244 -5.38 -11.75 -0.08
C ILE A 244 -6.01 -10.86 -1.14
N GLU A 245 -6.92 -11.43 -1.93
CA GLU A 245 -7.65 -10.70 -2.94
C GLU A 245 -8.86 -9.99 -2.34
N VAL A 246 -9.01 -8.70 -2.68
CA VAL A 246 -10.14 -7.84 -2.29
C VAL A 246 -10.67 -7.19 -3.56
N SER A 247 -11.42 -7.95 -4.34
CA SER A 247 -11.79 -7.60 -5.72
C SER A 247 -13.28 -7.65 -6.03
N GLY A 248 -14.11 -7.94 -5.02
CA GLY A 248 -15.53 -8.19 -5.26
C GLY A 248 -15.78 -9.44 -6.13
N GLY A 249 -14.79 -10.36 -6.20
CA GLY A 249 -14.85 -11.53 -7.05
C GLY A 249 -14.66 -11.18 -8.53
N ALA A 250 -13.66 -10.35 -8.84
CA ALA A 250 -13.35 -10.01 -10.23
C ALA A 250 -12.90 -11.24 -11.02
N LEU A 251 -13.48 -11.45 -12.19
CA LEU A 251 -13.11 -12.49 -13.16
C LEU A 251 -12.96 -13.89 -12.52
N LEU A 252 -13.94 -14.28 -11.69
CA LEU A 252 -14.04 -15.63 -11.15
C LEU A 252 -14.30 -16.66 -12.25
#